data_017cab98c4413e00f54168d0a693d7d4
#
_entry.id   017cab98c4413e00f54168d0a693d7d4
#
_cell.length_a   1.000
_cell.length_b   1.000
_cell.length_c   1.000
_cell.angle_alpha   90.00
_cell.angle_beta   90.00
_cell.angle_gamma   90.00
#
_symmetry.space_group_name_H-M   'P 1'
#
loop_
_entity.id
_entity.type
_entity.pdbx_description
1 polymer ?
#
loop_
_entity_poly.entity_id
_entity_poly.type
_entity_poly.pdbx_seq_one_letter_code
_entity_poly.pdbx_strand_id
1 'polypeptide(L)'
;MYERHHFIGGKDVEGTSGRFGPIFNPSTGEQAGKVSLAAKSQVEDAIAAADAAFPAWAATSVVKRARVLQNLVHILYREKDALAEALSSEHGKVFSDAQGDVQRGLEVAEFAQGIPHLIKGEFSDNVSTGIDMYSMRKPLGVVAGITPFNFPAMIPLWMSCVAIACGNTYVLKPSEKDPTVPLMLAKCWAEAGLPDGVFNVVNGDKEAVDTVCTDPRVKAVSFVGSTPIAQYVYATATAHGKRCQAMGGAKNHMLIMPDADLDQVADALIGAAYGSAGERCMAISVAVPVGKPTADKLVEMLKPRVEALKIGHSMDMEAEMGPLVTADHLAKVRGYLDLAEQEGATAVVDGRNFEYKMQGFENGYYLGGSLFDNVKPEMRTYKEEIFGPTLQIMRTESFDEAANLPSIHEYGNGTSIYTRDGDTAREYVNRVEVGMVGVNVPIPVPLAFHTFGGWKNSAFGDINQHGMEGVRFYTKTKTVTSRWPTGIRSGAEFVIPTLNS
;
A
#
# COMPACT_ATOMS: atom_id res chain seq x y z
N MET A 1 -13.35 10.11 -25.33
CA MET A 1 -13.69 9.44 -24.05
C MET A 1 -13.44 7.96 -24.27
N TYR A 2 -12.55 7.34 -23.46
CA TYR A 2 -12.24 5.90 -23.56
C TYR A 2 -13.06 5.09 -22.56
N GLU A 3 -13.14 3.75 -22.79
CA GLU A 3 -13.78 2.80 -21.87
C GLU A 3 -12.77 1.81 -21.34
N ARG A 4 -12.91 1.45 -20.07
CA ARG A 4 -12.15 0.38 -19.40
C ARG A 4 -13.10 -0.68 -18.90
N HIS A 5 -12.72 -1.93 -19.16
CA HIS A 5 -13.51 -3.10 -18.80
C HIS A 5 -12.70 -4.01 -17.85
N HIS A 6 -12.91 -5.30 -17.91
CA HIS A 6 -12.24 -6.28 -17.05
C HIS A 6 -11.16 -7.03 -17.85
N PHE A 7 -10.27 -7.69 -17.13
CA PHE A 7 -9.35 -8.68 -17.71
C PHE A 7 -9.53 -9.99 -16.95
N ILE A 8 -10.18 -10.98 -17.58
CA ILE A 8 -10.58 -12.23 -16.94
C ILE A 8 -10.19 -13.40 -17.84
N GLY A 9 -9.55 -14.43 -17.25
CA GLY A 9 -9.18 -15.63 -17.99
C GLY A 9 -8.22 -15.37 -19.16
N GLY A 10 -7.29 -14.41 -19.00
CA GLY A 10 -6.26 -14.08 -20.00
C GLY A 10 -6.71 -13.14 -21.11
N LYS A 11 -7.89 -12.54 -21.05
CA LYS A 11 -8.46 -11.68 -22.08
C LYS A 11 -9.25 -10.49 -21.56
N ASP A 12 -9.36 -9.45 -22.37
CA ASP A 12 -10.27 -8.33 -22.14
C ASP A 12 -11.73 -8.84 -22.19
N VAL A 13 -12.55 -8.45 -21.20
CA VAL A 13 -13.95 -8.85 -21.05
C VAL A 13 -14.81 -7.62 -20.79
N GLU A 14 -15.81 -7.39 -21.63
CA GLU A 14 -16.73 -6.27 -21.47
C GLU A 14 -17.58 -6.38 -20.20
N GLY A 15 -17.91 -5.22 -19.61
CA GLY A 15 -18.83 -5.16 -18.49
C GLY A 15 -20.27 -5.46 -18.93
N THR A 16 -20.98 -6.31 -18.18
CA THR A 16 -22.35 -6.73 -18.47
C THR A 16 -23.40 -6.08 -17.59
N SER A 17 -23.00 -5.38 -16.54
CA SER A 17 -23.93 -4.73 -15.58
C SER A 17 -24.67 -3.51 -16.13
N GLY A 18 -24.15 -2.90 -17.21
CA GLY A 18 -24.61 -1.59 -17.69
C GLY A 18 -24.20 -0.40 -16.79
N ARG A 19 -23.50 -0.65 -15.65
CA ARG A 19 -23.05 0.37 -14.71
C ARG A 19 -21.61 0.80 -15.02
N PHE A 20 -21.37 2.12 -14.94
CA PHE A 20 -20.07 2.70 -15.18
C PHE A 20 -19.72 3.73 -14.10
N GLY A 21 -18.43 3.78 -13.74
CA GLY A 21 -17.84 4.87 -12.99
C GLY A 21 -17.12 5.85 -13.93
N PRO A 22 -17.10 7.16 -13.65
CA PRO A 22 -16.34 8.12 -14.44
C PRO A 22 -14.85 8.02 -14.14
N ILE A 23 -14.02 8.21 -15.17
CA ILE A 23 -12.58 8.41 -15.06
C ILE A 23 -12.28 9.85 -15.45
N PHE A 24 -11.68 10.62 -14.54
CA PHE A 24 -11.31 12.01 -14.78
C PHE A 24 -9.82 12.14 -15.10
N ASN A 25 -9.46 13.20 -15.80
CA ASN A 25 -8.10 13.72 -15.79
C ASN A 25 -8.03 14.83 -14.73
N PRO A 26 -7.38 14.60 -13.59
CA PRO A 26 -7.34 15.59 -12.51
C PRO A 26 -6.67 16.91 -12.89
N SER A 27 -5.77 16.89 -13.87
CA SER A 27 -5.09 18.09 -14.35
C SER A 27 -6.01 19.04 -15.11
N THR A 28 -6.99 18.52 -15.85
CA THR A 28 -7.95 19.34 -16.61
C THR A 28 -9.32 19.44 -15.94
N GLY A 29 -9.63 18.53 -15.00
CA GLY A 29 -10.95 18.39 -14.39
C GLY A 29 -12.00 17.75 -15.32
N GLU A 30 -11.62 17.34 -16.53
CA GLU A 30 -12.51 16.75 -17.52
C GLU A 30 -12.64 15.23 -17.34
N GLN A 31 -13.82 14.71 -17.66
CA GLN A 31 -14.02 13.28 -17.75
C GLN A 31 -13.32 12.72 -19.00
N ALA A 32 -12.23 11.98 -18.83
CA ALA A 32 -11.45 11.39 -19.88
C ALA A 32 -12.01 10.04 -20.36
N GLY A 33 -12.62 9.28 -19.44
CA GLY A 33 -13.13 7.96 -19.73
C GLY A 33 -14.21 7.49 -18.76
N LYS A 34 -14.55 6.20 -18.90
CA LYS A 34 -15.42 5.50 -17.95
C LYS A 34 -14.94 4.05 -17.76
N VAL A 35 -15.20 3.49 -16.60
CA VAL A 35 -14.87 2.10 -16.25
C VAL A 35 -16.13 1.31 -15.94
N SER A 36 -16.23 0.09 -16.45
CA SER A 36 -17.32 -0.82 -16.13
C SER A 36 -17.28 -1.24 -14.66
N LEU A 37 -18.40 -1.16 -13.97
CA LEU A 37 -18.56 -1.66 -12.60
C LEU A 37 -19.20 -3.06 -12.66
N ALA A 38 -18.46 -4.09 -12.29
CA ALA A 38 -18.91 -5.48 -12.38
C ALA A 38 -20.17 -5.73 -11.55
N ALA A 39 -21.07 -6.52 -12.10
CA ALA A 39 -22.09 -7.19 -11.31
C ALA A 39 -21.47 -8.39 -10.56
N LYS A 40 -22.13 -8.87 -9.52
CA LYS A 40 -21.71 -10.03 -8.73
C LYS A 40 -21.31 -11.22 -9.62
N SER A 41 -22.10 -11.52 -10.64
CA SER A 41 -21.82 -12.64 -11.57
C SER A 41 -20.49 -12.53 -12.27
N GLN A 42 -20.09 -11.33 -12.72
CA GLN A 42 -18.78 -11.12 -13.38
C GLN A 42 -17.60 -11.25 -12.40
N VAL A 43 -17.79 -10.86 -11.15
CA VAL A 43 -16.80 -11.11 -10.10
C VAL A 43 -16.66 -12.61 -9.84
N GLU A 44 -17.80 -13.32 -9.79
CA GLU A 44 -17.84 -14.78 -9.66
C GLU A 44 -17.19 -15.50 -10.84
N ASP A 45 -17.30 -14.96 -12.08
CA ASP A 45 -16.61 -15.45 -13.28
C ASP A 45 -15.10 -15.29 -13.17
N ALA A 46 -14.61 -14.14 -12.66
CA ALA A 46 -13.18 -13.92 -12.43
C ALA A 46 -12.63 -14.89 -11.37
N ILE A 47 -13.39 -15.12 -10.29
CA ILE A 47 -13.04 -16.08 -9.25
C ILE A 47 -13.06 -17.51 -9.81
N ALA A 48 -14.02 -17.86 -10.68
CA ALA A 48 -14.09 -19.15 -11.33
C ALA A 48 -12.91 -19.41 -12.27
N ALA A 49 -12.50 -18.39 -13.04
CA ALA A 49 -11.32 -18.48 -13.89
C ALA A 49 -10.04 -18.72 -13.06
N ALA A 50 -9.92 -18.01 -11.92
CA ALA A 50 -8.83 -18.20 -10.99
C ALA A 50 -8.82 -19.59 -10.34
N ASP A 51 -9.99 -20.09 -9.94
CA ASP A 51 -10.14 -21.41 -9.31
C ASP A 51 -9.81 -22.55 -10.30
N ALA A 52 -10.24 -22.42 -11.55
CA ALA A 52 -9.92 -23.38 -12.62
C ALA A 52 -8.41 -23.42 -12.96
N ALA A 53 -7.71 -22.27 -12.93
CA ALA A 53 -6.29 -22.19 -13.20
C ALA A 53 -5.41 -22.66 -12.03
N PHE A 54 -5.93 -22.65 -10.80
CA PHE A 54 -5.17 -22.90 -9.58
C PHE A 54 -4.45 -24.26 -9.55
N PRO A 55 -5.08 -25.41 -9.83
CA PRO A 55 -4.39 -26.71 -9.71
C PRO A 55 -3.14 -26.82 -10.57
N ALA A 56 -3.20 -26.35 -11.81
CA ALA A 56 -2.08 -26.40 -12.75
C ALA A 56 -0.95 -25.44 -12.31
N TRP A 57 -1.31 -24.22 -11.89
CA TRP A 57 -0.34 -23.24 -11.42
C TRP A 57 0.33 -23.68 -10.11
N ALA A 58 -0.42 -24.18 -9.15
CA ALA A 58 0.10 -24.71 -7.89
C ALA A 58 1.06 -25.91 -8.09
N ALA A 59 0.83 -26.73 -9.12
CA ALA A 59 1.68 -27.84 -9.51
C ALA A 59 2.93 -27.41 -10.31
N THR A 60 2.94 -26.19 -10.85
CA THR A 60 4.09 -25.63 -11.58
C THR A 60 5.28 -25.48 -10.64
N SER A 61 6.46 -25.98 -11.06
CA SER A 61 7.66 -25.92 -10.23
C SER A 61 8.02 -24.47 -9.88
N VAL A 62 8.55 -24.28 -8.67
CA VAL A 62 8.89 -22.93 -8.16
C VAL A 62 9.89 -22.20 -9.06
N VAL A 63 10.81 -22.92 -9.72
CA VAL A 63 11.76 -22.32 -10.67
C VAL A 63 11.05 -21.81 -11.93
N LYS A 64 10.05 -22.55 -12.44
CA LYS A 64 9.25 -22.08 -13.58
C LYS A 64 8.45 -20.84 -13.24
N ARG A 65 7.85 -20.80 -12.03
CA ARG A 65 7.16 -19.59 -11.55
C ARG A 65 8.11 -18.38 -11.45
N ALA A 66 9.31 -18.59 -10.88
CA ALA A 66 10.33 -17.54 -10.81
C ALA A 66 10.75 -16.99 -12.19
N ARG A 67 10.78 -17.83 -13.24
CA ARG A 67 11.07 -17.36 -14.61
C ARG A 67 9.97 -16.47 -15.17
N VAL A 68 8.70 -16.75 -14.87
CA VAL A 68 7.58 -15.83 -15.25
C VAL A 68 7.75 -14.49 -14.57
N LEU A 69 8.11 -14.47 -13.27
CA LEU A 69 8.41 -13.22 -12.54
C LEU A 69 9.60 -12.48 -13.18
N GLN A 70 10.65 -13.20 -13.59
CA GLN A 70 11.80 -12.61 -14.27
C GLN A 70 11.39 -11.92 -15.59
N ASN A 71 10.55 -12.59 -16.39
CA ASN A 71 10.03 -12.00 -17.61
C ASN A 71 9.19 -10.75 -17.30
N LEU A 72 8.32 -10.83 -16.31
CA LEU A 72 7.53 -9.68 -15.85
C LEU A 72 8.41 -8.49 -15.51
N VAL A 73 9.48 -8.69 -14.73
CA VAL A 73 10.42 -7.62 -14.36
C VAL A 73 11.00 -6.95 -15.60
N HIS A 74 11.45 -7.71 -16.59
CA HIS A 74 11.97 -7.15 -17.85
C HIS A 74 10.91 -6.33 -18.60
N ILE A 75 9.67 -6.81 -18.63
CA ILE A 75 8.55 -6.11 -19.26
C ILE A 75 8.22 -4.82 -18.50
N LEU A 76 8.16 -4.88 -17.16
CA LEU A 76 7.90 -3.69 -16.33
C LEU A 76 8.97 -2.62 -16.49
N TYR A 77 10.26 -2.99 -16.63
CA TYR A 77 11.31 -2.03 -16.97
C TYR A 77 11.09 -1.39 -18.33
N ARG A 78 10.71 -2.16 -19.35
CA ARG A 78 10.41 -1.65 -20.68
C ARG A 78 9.19 -0.73 -20.70
N GLU A 79 8.12 -1.09 -19.98
CA GLU A 79 6.85 -0.36 -19.95
C GLU A 79 6.79 0.74 -18.89
N LYS A 80 7.87 0.98 -18.12
CA LYS A 80 7.88 1.87 -16.96
C LYS A 80 7.31 3.25 -17.25
N ASP A 81 7.75 3.87 -18.34
CA ASP A 81 7.33 5.22 -18.68
C ASP A 81 5.88 5.26 -19.18
N ALA A 82 5.44 4.26 -19.96
CA ALA A 82 4.05 4.15 -20.39
C ALA A 82 3.07 3.91 -19.22
N LEU A 83 3.48 3.11 -18.24
CA LEU A 83 2.73 2.92 -17.00
C LEU A 83 2.66 4.22 -16.19
N ALA A 84 3.78 4.94 -16.06
CA ALA A 84 3.85 6.21 -15.35
C ALA A 84 3.00 7.30 -16.03
N GLU A 85 2.99 7.38 -17.36
CA GLU A 85 2.15 8.32 -18.12
C GLU A 85 0.66 8.05 -17.91
N ALA A 86 0.25 6.78 -18.02
CA ALA A 86 -1.13 6.39 -17.76
C ALA A 86 -1.56 6.71 -16.32
N LEU A 87 -0.66 6.47 -15.35
CA LEU A 87 -0.85 6.78 -13.96
C LEU A 87 -1.03 8.28 -13.73
N SER A 88 -0.10 9.09 -14.24
CA SER A 88 -0.16 10.55 -14.13
C SER A 88 -1.46 11.12 -14.72
N SER A 89 -1.92 10.54 -15.82
CA SER A 89 -3.16 10.99 -16.50
C SER A 89 -4.43 10.77 -15.67
N GLU A 90 -4.54 9.65 -14.95
CA GLU A 90 -5.75 9.29 -14.19
C GLU A 90 -5.67 9.69 -12.71
N HIS A 91 -4.47 9.71 -12.12
CA HIS A 91 -4.27 10.10 -10.72
C HIS A 91 -4.01 11.60 -10.53
N GLY A 92 -3.28 12.22 -11.46
CA GLY A 92 -2.84 13.62 -11.34
C GLY A 92 -1.45 13.84 -10.74
N LYS A 93 -0.80 12.81 -10.14
CA LYS A 93 0.55 12.98 -9.62
C LYS A 93 1.55 13.27 -10.75
N VAL A 94 2.60 14.03 -10.46
CA VAL A 94 3.63 14.38 -11.45
C VAL A 94 4.35 13.15 -11.97
N PHE A 95 4.85 13.22 -13.20
CA PHE A 95 5.41 12.07 -13.92
C PHE A 95 6.56 11.38 -13.16
N SER A 96 7.45 12.16 -12.55
CA SER A 96 8.56 11.62 -11.76
C SER A 96 8.08 10.80 -10.53
N ASP A 97 7.00 11.23 -9.89
CA ASP A 97 6.41 10.49 -8.76
C ASP A 97 5.67 9.23 -9.25
N ALA A 98 5.04 9.29 -10.42
CA ALA A 98 4.45 8.13 -11.07
C ALA A 98 5.50 7.08 -11.47
N GLN A 99 6.67 7.50 -11.97
CA GLN A 99 7.80 6.61 -12.20
C GLN A 99 8.29 5.96 -10.89
N GLY A 100 8.25 6.70 -9.78
CA GLY A 100 8.55 6.19 -8.44
C GLY A 100 7.58 5.11 -7.98
N ASP A 101 6.28 5.29 -8.25
CA ASP A 101 5.24 4.29 -7.97
C ASP A 101 5.53 2.97 -8.72
N VAL A 102 5.74 3.03 -10.03
CA VAL A 102 6.07 1.84 -10.84
C VAL A 102 7.36 1.19 -10.36
N GLN A 103 8.40 1.99 -10.05
CA GLN A 103 9.69 1.49 -9.55
C GLN A 103 9.55 0.71 -8.25
N ARG A 104 8.77 1.22 -7.28
CA ARG A 104 8.55 0.54 -6.00
C ARG A 104 7.77 -0.77 -6.16
N GLY A 105 6.82 -0.81 -7.09
CA GLY A 105 6.12 -2.06 -7.43
C GLY A 105 7.05 -3.08 -8.09
N LEU A 106 7.92 -2.61 -8.99
CA LEU A 106 8.91 -3.41 -9.69
C LEU A 106 9.90 -4.07 -8.70
N GLU A 107 10.38 -3.34 -7.69
CA GLU A 107 11.27 -3.89 -6.64
C GLU A 107 10.65 -5.07 -5.88
N VAL A 108 9.33 -5.08 -5.70
CA VAL A 108 8.65 -6.25 -5.11
C VAL A 108 8.55 -7.41 -6.10
N ALA A 109 8.37 -7.14 -7.39
CA ALA A 109 8.44 -8.18 -8.42
C ALA A 109 9.85 -8.82 -8.48
N GLU A 110 10.91 -8.00 -8.36
CA GLU A 110 12.30 -8.48 -8.24
C GLU A 110 12.50 -9.36 -6.99
N PHE A 111 12.01 -8.94 -5.84
CA PHE A 111 12.04 -9.74 -4.62
C PHE A 111 11.34 -11.10 -4.82
N ALA A 112 10.16 -11.10 -5.47
CA ALA A 112 9.37 -12.28 -5.70
C ALA A 112 10.06 -13.31 -6.62
N GLN A 113 11.02 -12.91 -7.47
CA GLN A 113 11.85 -13.84 -8.24
C GLN A 113 12.68 -14.76 -7.32
N GLY A 114 13.01 -14.29 -6.12
CA GLY A 114 13.71 -15.05 -5.08
C GLY A 114 12.88 -16.17 -4.45
N ILE A 115 11.65 -16.42 -4.89
CA ILE A 115 10.73 -17.41 -4.29
C ILE A 115 11.31 -18.80 -4.11
N PRO A 116 12.22 -19.34 -4.97
CA PRO A 116 12.85 -20.64 -4.74
C PRO A 116 13.62 -20.72 -3.42
N HIS A 117 14.13 -19.59 -2.93
CA HIS A 117 14.83 -19.50 -1.65
C HIS A 117 13.90 -19.19 -0.47
N LEU A 118 12.83 -18.44 -0.71
CA LEU A 118 11.89 -17.93 0.31
C LEU A 118 10.84 -18.97 0.73
N ILE A 119 10.49 -19.91 -0.17
CA ILE A 119 9.43 -20.90 0.07
C ILE A 119 9.95 -22.22 0.67
N LYS A 120 11.24 -22.29 0.99
CA LYS A 120 11.84 -23.47 1.62
C LYS A 120 11.15 -23.80 2.93
N GLY A 121 11.02 -25.12 3.20
CA GLY A 121 10.63 -25.63 4.50
C GLY A 121 11.85 -26.01 5.34
N GLU A 122 11.56 -26.53 6.54
CA GLU A 122 12.56 -27.01 7.49
C GLU A 122 12.60 -28.54 7.45
N PHE A 123 13.76 -29.11 7.72
CA PHE A 123 13.96 -30.55 7.86
C PHE A 123 14.70 -30.84 9.15
N SER A 124 14.23 -31.85 9.88
CA SER A 124 14.88 -32.39 11.08
C SER A 124 15.05 -33.88 10.92
N ASP A 125 16.33 -34.31 10.93
CA ASP A 125 16.72 -35.71 10.84
C ASP A 125 16.59 -36.35 12.23
N ASN A 126 16.00 -37.56 12.26
CA ASN A 126 15.96 -38.43 13.43
C ASN A 126 15.48 -37.74 14.72
N VAL A 127 14.37 -36.99 14.65
CA VAL A 127 13.76 -36.29 15.79
C VAL A 127 13.28 -37.23 16.90
N SER A 128 13.06 -38.50 16.56
CA SER A 128 12.87 -39.66 17.42
C SER A 128 13.43 -40.86 16.68
N THR A 129 13.67 -41.99 17.38
CA THR A 129 14.32 -43.17 16.78
C THR A 129 13.66 -43.60 15.46
N GLY A 130 14.37 -43.38 14.34
CA GLY A 130 13.93 -43.71 12.98
C GLY A 130 12.79 -42.82 12.44
N ILE A 131 12.63 -41.63 13.00
CA ILE A 131 11.59 -40.68 12.57
C ILE A 131 12.23 -39.36 12.14
N ASP A 132 11.95 -38.96 10.89
CA ASP A 132 12.26 -37.64 10.35
C ASP A 132 11.04 -36.76 10.33
N MET A 133 11.23 -35.44 10.45
CA MET A 133 10.17 -34.46 10.26
C MET A 133 10.62 -33.40 9.28
N TYR A 134 9.69 -32.99 8.42
CA TYR A 134 9.91 -31.83 7.56
C TYR A 134 8.63 -31.02 7.34
N SER A 135 8.82 -29.76 7.05
CA SER A 135 7.74 -28.86 6.67
C SER A 135 7.84 -28.46 5.20
N MET A 136 6.69 -28.16 4.61
CA MET A 136 6.61 -27.56 3.28
C MET A 136 5.54 -26.48 3.24
N ARG A 137 5.81 -25.40 2.49
CA ARG A 137 4.82 -24.34 2.25
C ARG A 137 3.98 -24.69 1.03
N LYS A 138 2.67 -24.56 1.18
CA LYS A 138 1.69 -24.80 0.12
C LYS A 138 0.88 -23.52 -0.14
N PRO A 139 0.52 -23.22 -1.39
CA PRO A 139 -0.37 -22.10 -1.70
C PRO A 139 -1.74 -22.29 -1.04
N LEU A 140 -2.44 -21.19 -0.84
CA LEU A 140 -3.77 -21.18 -0.24
C LEU A 140 -4.86 -21.60 -1.24
N GLY A 141 -4.78 -21.12 -2.48
CA GLY A 141 -5.80 -21.24 -3.51
C GLY A 141 -6.01 -19.96 -4.29
N VAL A 142 -7.26 -19.61 -4.55
CA VAL A 142 -7.61 -18.27 -5.05
C VAL A 142 -7.44 -17.26 -3.94
N VAL A 143 -6.69 -16.18 -4.21
CA VAL A 143 -6.53 -15.04 -3.30
C VAL A 143 -6.88 -13.74 -4.01
N ALA A 144 -7.25 -12.73 -3.26
CA ALA A 144 -7.71 -11.47 -3.85
C ALA A 144 -7.01 -10.26 -3.24
N GLY A 145 -6.92 -9.20 -4.03
CA GLY A 145 -6.48 -7.88 -3.59
C GLY A 145 -7.48 -6.80 -3.96
N ILE A 146 -7.68 -5.88 -3.03
CA ILE A 146 -8.49 -4.67 -3.22
C ILE A 146 -7.57 -3.49 -2.99
N THR A 147 -7.34 -2.67 -4.03
CA THR A 147 -6.31 -1.65 -4.02
C THR A 147 -6.87 -0.24 -4.17
N PRO A 148 -6.23 0.77 -3.53
CA PRO A 148 -6.64 2.16 -3.59
C PRO A 148 -6.14 2.86 -4.87
N PHE A 149 -6.52 4.12 -5.02
CA PHE A 149 -6.16 4.95 -6.17
C PHE A 149 -4.74 5.52 -6.11
N ASN A 150 -4.19 5.74 -4.91
CA ASN A 150 -2.99 6.55 -4.75
C ASN A 150 -1.67 5.91 -5.20
N PHE A 151 -1.66 4.57 -5.37
CA PHE A 151 -0.55 3.80 -5.90
C PHE A 151 -1.05 2.64 -6.78
N PRO A 152 -1.59 2.93 -7.98
CA PRO A 152 -2.26 1.94 -8.83
C PRO A 152 -1.30 0.97 -9.54
N ALA A 153 0.03 1.19 -9.49
CA ALA A 153 1.04 0.23 -9.93
C ALA A 153 1.65 -0.53 -8.75
N MET A 154 2.14 0.20 -7.76
CA MET A 154 2.89 -0.35 -6.63
C MET A 154 2.08 -1.36 -5.82
N ILE A 155 0.89 -0.98 -5.37
CA ILE A 155 0.11 -1.82 -4.45
C ILE A 155 -0.42 -3.08 -5.14
N PRO A 156 -0.96 -3.05 -6.38
CA PRO A 156 -1.27 -4.28 -7.11
C PRO A 156 -0.09 -5.22 -7.28
N LEU A 157 1.11 -4.71 -7.58
CA LEU A 157 2.33 -5.52 -7.70
C LEU A 157 2.77 -6.09 -6.35
N TRP A 158 2.68 -5.34 -5.25
CA TRP A 158 3.00 -5.83 -3.91
C TRP A 158 2.24 -7.10 -3.55
N MET A 159 0.93 -7.07 -3.79
CA MET A 159 0.05 -8.16 -3.42
C MET A 159 0.17 -9.32 -4.39
N SER A 160 0.12 -9.06 -5.70
CA SER A 160 0.04 -10.10 -6.71
C SER A 160 1.36 -10.85 -6.93
N CYS A 161 2.51 -10.16 -6.96
CA CYS A 161 3.78 -10.81 -7.27
C CYS A 161 4.14 -11.89 -6.25
N VAL A 162 4.02 -11.60 -4.95
CA VAL A 162 4.30 -12.57 -3.89
C VAL A 162 3.26 -13.70 -3.89
N ALA A 163 1.97 -13.36 -4.07
CA ALA A 163 0.89 -14.35 -4.11
C ALA A 163 1.09 -15.38 -5.25
N ILE A 164 1.35 -14.88 -6.46
CA ILE A 164 1.53 -15.68 -7.69
C ILE A 164 2.83 -16.50 -7.58
N ALA A 165 3.93 -15.90 -7.11
CA ALA A 165 5.18 -16.61 -6.88
C ALA A 165 5.02 -17.78 -5.90
N CYS A 166 4.20 -17.63 -4.86
CA CYS A 166 3.86 -18.69 -3.92
C CYS A 166 3.00 -19.82 -4.53
N GLY A 167 2.43 -19.62 -5.73
CA GLY A 167 1.63 -20.61 -6.46
C GLY A 167 0.11 -20.42 -6.31
N ASN A 168 -0.35 -19.27 -5.82
CA ASN A 168 -1.75 -18.90 -5.78
C ASN A 168 -2.20 -18.34 -7.13
N THR A 169 -3.51 -18.32 -7.36
CA THR A 169 -4.17 -17.53 -8.40
C THR A 169 -4.75 -16.27 -7.78
N TYR A 170 -4.92 -15.22 -8.57
CA TYR A 170 -5.13 -13.88 -8.05
C TYR A 170 -6.28 -13.16 -8.76
N VAL A 171 -7.15 -12.54 -7.97
CA VAL A 171 -8.21 -11.64 -8.44
C VAL A 171 -7.96 -10.25 -7.87
N LEU A 172 -7.72 -9.27 -8.72
CA LEU A 172 -7.51 -7.87 -8.37
C LEU A 172 -8.78 -7.07 -8.58
N LYS A 173 -9.26 -6.39 -7.54
CA LYS A 173 -10.24 -5.29 -7.63
C LYS A 173 -9.51 -3.98 -7.42
N PRO A 174 -9.12 -3.26 -8.48
CA PRO A 174 -8.44 -1.97 -8.35
C PRO A 174 -9.43 -0.84 -8.03
N SER A 175 -8.90 0.36 -7.79
CA SER A 175 -9.71 1.57 -7.73
C SER A 175 -10.42 1.84 -9.06
N GLU A 176 -11.65 2.30 -8.99
CA GLU A 176 -12.43 2.73 -10.15
C GLU A 176 -12.01 4.11 -10.68
N LYS A 177 -11.18 4.84 -9.93
CA LYS A 177 -10.73 6.19 -10.31
C LYS A 177 -9.61 6.15 -11.36
N ASP A 178 -8.74 5.15 -11.27
CA ASP A 178 -7.54 4.99 -12.10
C ASP A 178 -7.29 3.52 -12.50
N PRO A 179 -8.23 2.90 -13.23
CA PRO A 179 -8.22 1.48 -13.56
C PRO A 179 -7.23 1.11 -14.69
N THR A 180 -6.68 2.06 -15.43
CA THR A 180 -5.88 1.79 -16.63
C THR A 180 -4.58 1.06 -16.29
N VAL A 181 -3.84 1.51 -15.27
CA VAL A 181 -2.56 0.88 -14.90
C VAL A 181 -2.74 -0.58 -14.46
N PRO A 182 -3.67 -0.94 -13.58
CA PRO A 182 -3.93 -2.35 -13.25
C PRO A 182 -4.28 -3.24 -14.47
N LEU A 183 -4.98 -2.70 -15.46
CA LEU A 183 -5.27 -3.43 -16.72
C LEU A 183 -4.01 -3.57 -17.60
N MET A 184 -3.13 -2.56 -17.63
CA MET A 184 -1.82 -2.67 -18.29
C MET A 184 -0.95 -3.72 -17.61
N LEU A 185 -0.94 -3.76 -16.28
CA LEU A 185 -0.22 -4.80 -15.51
C LEU A 185 -0.74 -6.21 -15.84
N ALA A 186 -2.04 -6.38 -16.09
CA ALA A 186 -2.60 -7.67 -16.51
C ALA A 186 -2.03 -8.11 -17.88
N LYS A 187 -1.87 -7.18 -18.80
CA LYS A 187 -1.22 -7.44 -20.12
C LYS A 187 0.26 -7.76 -19.97
N CYS A 188 0.97 -7.06 -19.08
CA CYS A 188 2.36 -7.39 -18.74
C CYS A 188 2.49 -8.82 -18.17
N TRP A 189 1.58 -9.24 -17.31
CA TRP A 189 1.54 -10.62 -16.80
C TRP A 189 1.32 -11.65 -17.90
N ALA A 190 0.35 -11.40 -18.81
CA ALA A 190 0.09 -12.29 -19.95
C ALA A 190 1.31 -12.40 -20.87
N GLU A 191 1.96 -11.28 -21.20
CA GLU A 191 3.18 -11.25 -22.01
C GLU A 191 4.36 -11.96 -21.31
N ALA A 192 4.44 -11.89 -19.98
CA ALA A 192 5.46 -12.61 -19.20
C ALA A 192 5.31 -14.14 -19.26
N GLY A 193 4.23 -14.64 -19.85
CA GLY A 193 3.93 -16.06 -19.98
C GLY A 193 3.19 -16.64 -18.76
N LEU A 194 2.49 -15.80 -17.99
CA LEU A 194 1.60 -16.26 -16.95
C LEU A 194 0.38 -16.96 -17.59
N PRO A 195 0.02 -18.19 -17.17
CA PRO A 195 -1.14 -18.88 -17.74
C PRO A 195 -2.46 -18.12 -17.52
N ASP A 196 -3.36 -18.25 -18.48
CA ASP A 196 -4.69 -17.67 -18.43
C ASP A 196 -5.42 -18.03 -17.13
N GLY A 197 -6.09 -17.05 -16.52
CA GLY A 197 -6.83 -17.21 -15.29
C GLY A 197 -5.98 -17.12 -14.00
N VAL A 198 -4.64 -17.17 -14.07
CA VAL A 198 -3.79 -17.03 -12.87
C VAL A 198 -3.84 -15.60 -12.32
N PHE A 199 -3.93 -14.58 -13.16
CA PHE A 199 -4.14 -13.19 -12.77
C PHE A 199 -5.38 -12.63 -13.48
N ASN A 200 -6.30 -12.05 -12.71
CA ASN A 200 -7.54 -11.47 -13.22
C ASN A 200 -7.74 -10.08 -12.62
N VAL A 201 -8.27 -9.14 -13.41
CA VAL A 201 -8.65 -7.80 -12.96
C VAL A 201 -10.15 -7.62 -13.18
N VAL A 202 -10.87 -7.35 -12.10
CA VAL A 202 -12.30 -7.05 -12.13
C VAL A 202 -12.55 -5.68 -11.51
N ASN A 203 -12.93 -4.71 -12.35
CA ASN A 203 -13.30 -3.38 -11.89
C ASN A 203 -14.68 -3.40 -11.25
N GLY A 204 -14.89 -2.62 -10.21
CA GLY A 204 -16.17 -2.61 -9.51
C GLY A 204 -16.15 -1.76 -8.25
N ASP A 205 -17.33 -1.62 -7.68
CA ASP A 205 -17.62 -0.87 -6.46
C ASP A 205 -17.81 -1.81 -5.25
N LYS A 206 -18.65 -1.41 -4.29
CA LYS A 206 -18.96 -2.19 -3.09
C LYS A 206 -19.45 -3.61 -3.40
N GLU A 207 -20.25 -3.80 -4.46
CA GLU A 207 -20.77 -5.13 -4.84
C GLU A 207 -19.63 -6.10 -5.17
N ALA A 208 -18.60 -5.62 -5.85
CA ALA A 208 -17.41 -6.43 -6.15
C ALA A 208 -16.60 -6.74 -4.88
N VAL A 209 -16.44 -5.77 -3.98
CA VAL A 209 -15.76 -5.97 -2.69
C VAL A 209 -16.47 -7.02 -1.85
N ASP A 210 -17.79 -6.91 -1.71
CA ASP A 210 -18.61 -7.84 -0.93
C ASP A 210 -18.51 -9.26 -1.50
N THR A 211 -18.58 -9.41 -2.82
CA THR A 211 -18.46 -10.70 -3.50
C THR A 211 -17.11 -11.35 -3.23
N VAL A 212 -16.00 -10.60 -3.38
CA VAL A 212 -14.66 -11.10 -3.08
C VAL A 212 -14.53 -11.54 -1.62
N CYS A 213 -15.08 -10.74 -0.69
CA CYS A 213 -15.00 -11.04 0.75
C CYS A 213 -15.87 -12.23 1.18
N THR A 214 -16.92 -12.58 0.44
CA THR A 214 -17.87 -13.61 0.85
C THR A 214 -17.77 -14.91 0.05
N ASP A 215 -17.27 -14.91 -1.20
CA ASP A 215 -17.19 -16.10 -2.04
C ASP A 215 -16.29 -17.19 -1.41
N PRO A 216 -16.77 -18.41 -1.18
CA PRO A 216 -16.04 -19.46 -0.46
C PRO A 216 -14.77 -19.97 -1.17
N ARG A 217 -14.63 -19.72 -2.47
CA ARG A 217 -13.44 -20.09 -3.26
C ARG A 217 -12.26 -19.20 -2.91
N VAL A 218 -12.47 -17.92 -2.57
CA VAL A 218 -11.41 -16.99 -2.14
C VAL A 218 -10.93 -17.38 -0.74
N LYS A 219 -9.62 -17.57 -0.58
CA LYS A 219 -8.98 -18.06 0.66
C LYS A 219 -8.31 -16.95 1.47
N ALA A 220 -7.89 -15.88 0.81
CA ALA A 220 -7.29 -14.73 1.47
C ALA A 220 -7.65 -13.45 0.74
N VAL A 221 -7.77 -12.35 1.50
CA VAL A 221 -8.02 -11.00 0.99
C VAL A 221 -6.95 -10.07 1.54
N SER A 222 -6.30 -9.33 0.64
CA SER A 222 -5.39 -8.22 0.98
C SER A 222 -6.05 -6.92 0.57
N PHE A 223 -6.03 -5.92 1.45
CA PHE A 223 -6.70 -4.64 1.24
C PHE A 223 -5.80 -3.47 1.63
N VAL A 224 -5.84 -2.40 0.87
CA VAL A 224 -5.33 -1.08 1.26
C VAL A 224 -6.38 -0.03 0.93
N GLY A 225 -6.68 0.88 1.86
CA GLY A 225 -7.63 1.97 1.67
C GLY A 225 -7.95 2.71 2.97
N SER A 226 -9.09 3.39 3.01
CA SER A 226 -9.51 4.14 4.22
C SER A 226 -9.83 3.20 5.39
N THR A 227 -9.59 3.65 6.61
CA THR A 227 -9.79 2.86 7.84
C THR A 227 -11.18 2.25 7.99
N PRO A 228 -12.30 2.98 7.75
CA PRO A 228 -13.61 2.36 7.87
C PRO A 228 -13.82 1.20 6.89
N ILE A 229 -13.25 1.30 5.69
CA ILE A 229 -13.35 0.23 4.69
C ILE A 229 -12.40 -0.91 5.02
N ALA A 230 -11.18 -0.63 5.51
CA ALA A 230 -10.24 -1.65 5.99
C ALA A 230 -10.88 -2.51 7.09
N GLN A 231 -11.52 -1.86 8.07
CA GLN A 231 -12.23 -2.54 9.15
C GLN A 231 -13.40 -3.39 8.62
N TYR A 232 -14.19 -2.84 7.69
CA TYR A 232 -15.29 -3.55 7.06
C TYR A 232 -14.81 -4.80 6.30
N VAL A 233 -13.78 -4.66 5.46
CA VAL A 233 -13.20 -5.77 4.69
C VAL A 233 -12.64 -6.84 5.62
N TYR A 234 -11.90 -6.43 6.66
CA TYR A 234 -11.35 -7.35 7.65
C TYR A 234 -12.45 -8.15 8.36
N ALA A 235 -13.46 -7.45 8.90
CA ALA A 235 -14.57 -8.08 9.60
C ALA A 235 -15.35 -9.03 8.68
N THR A 236 -15.65 -8.61 7.45
CA THR A 236 -16.42 -9.42 6.50
C THR A 236 -15.64 -10.64 6.04
N ALA A 237 -14.38 -10.49 5.62
CA ALA A 237 -13.56 -11.59 5.13
C ALA A 237 -13.29 -12.64 6.23
N THR A 238 -12.97 -12.20 7.46
CA THR A 238 -12.70 -13.11 8.58
C THR A 238 -13.97 -13.84 9.04
N ALA A 239 -15.14 -13.20 9.03
CA ALA A 239 -16.41 -13.84 9.30
C ALA A 239 -16.74 -14.96 8.32
N HIS A 240 -16.18 -14.92 7.09
CA HIS A 240 -16.31 -15.97 6.07
C HIS A 240 -15.08 -16.91 6.03
N GLY A 241 -14.31 -16.98 7.13
CA GLY A 241 -13.19 -17.92 7.30
C GLY A 241 -11.98 -17.64 6.40
N LYS A 242 -11.84 -16.45 5.85
CA LYS A 242 -10.72 -16.05 5.02
C LYS A 242 -9.58 -15.48 5.86
N ARG A 243 -8.35 -15.71 5.41
CA ARG A 243 -7.21 -14.94 5.89
C ARG A 243 -7.33 -13.51 5.36
N CYS A 244 -7.07 -12.52 6.20
CA CYS A 244 -7.18 -11.12 5.80
C CYS A 244 -6.03 -10.28 6.36
N GLN A 245 -5.49 -9.39 5.53
CA GLN A 245 -4.65 -8.27 5.93
C GLN A 245 -5.24 -7.00 5.30
N ALA A 246 -5.65 -6.05 6.12
CA ALA A 246 -6.28 -4.82 5.66
C ALA A 246 -5.56 -3.61 6.23
N MET A 247 -4.89 -2.85 5.34
CA MET A 247 -4.17 -1.64 5.69
C MET A 247 -5.12 -0.45 5.60
N GLY A 248 -5.22 0.28 6.72
CA GLY A 248 -6.07 1.46 6.88
C GLY A 248 -5.32 2.77 6.73
N GLY A 249 -5.88 3.83 7.30
CA GLY A 249 -5.35 5.19 7.27
C GLY A 249 -4.13 5.39 8.17
N ALA A 250 -3.61 6.60 8.14
CA ALA A 250 -2.41 6.99 8.87
C ALA A 250 -2.48 8.45 9.36
N LYS A 251 -1.69 8.76 10.37
CA LYS A 251 -1.33 10.11 10.80
C LYS A 251 0.13 10.09 11.21
N ASN A 252 1.01 10.23 10.23
CA ASN A 252 2.44 10.03 10.49
C ASN A 252 3.08 11.29 11.07
N HIS A 253 3.86 11.09 12.12
CA HIS A 253 4.55 12.14 12.85
C HIS A 253 6.04 12.15 12.52
N MET A 254 6.63 13.34 12.46
CA MET A 254 8.08 13.52 12.43
C MET A 254 8.50 14.30 13.68
N LEU A 255 9.24 13.66 14.57
CA LEU A 255 9.87 14.33 15.71
C LEU A 255 11.13 15.06 15.27
N ILE A 256 11.28 16.30 15.70
CA ILE A 256 12.45 17.13 15.40
C ILE A 256 13.09 17.57 16.71
N MET A 257 14.25 16.98 17.01
CA MET A 257 15.00 17.31 18.20
C MET A 257 15.78 18.62 18.01
N PRO A 258 16.12 19.34 19.10
CA PRO A 258 16.84 20.64 19.02
C PRO A 258 18.22 20.55 18.35
N ASP A 259 18.85 19.37 18.36
CA ASP A 259 20.14 19.09 17.75
C ASP A 259 20.07 18.68 16.27
N ALA A 260 18.86 18.54 15.72
CA ALA A 260 18.63 18.14 14.33
C ALA A 260 19.16 19.21 13.35
N ASP A 261 19.53 18.76 12.16
CA ASP A 261 19.83 19.64 11.04
C ASP A 261 18.53 20.18 10.43
N LEU A 262 18.15 21.41 10.78
CA LEU A 262 16.86 21.98 10.38
C LEU A 262 16.73 22.23 8.86
N ASP A 263 17.84 22.41 8.12
CA ASP A 263 17.77 22.51 6.67
C ASP A 263 17.38 21.15 6.06
N GLN A 264 18.03 20.07 6.49
CA GLN A 264 17.63 18.72 6.06
C GLN A 264 16.20 18.37 6.48
N VAL A 265 15.78 18.75 7.69
CA VAL A 265 14.42 18.54 8.19
C VAL A 265 13.40 19.28 7.32
N ALA A 266 13.66 20.56 7.00
CA ALA A 266 12.74 21.37 6.20
C ALA A 266 12.59 20.78 4.78
N ASP A 267 13.68 20.42 4.11
CA ASP A 267 13.64 19.81 2.78
C ASP A 267 12.93 18.44 2.82
N ALA A 268 13.21 17.62 3.85
CA ALA A 268 12.53 16.34 4.04
C ALA A 268 11.02 16.48 4.26
N LEU A 269 10.59 17.47 5.04
CA LEU A 269 9.17 17.76 5.28
C LEU A 269 8.45 18.23 4.02
N ILE A 270 9.08 19.05 3.18
CA ILE A 270 8.50 19.48 1.91
C ILE A 270 8.18 18.27 1.03
N GLY A 271 9.14 17.41 0.78
CA GLY A 271 8.93 16.22 -0.04
C GLY A 271 7.95 15.21 0.59
N ALA A 272 8.01 15.03 1.92
CA ALA A 272 7.21 14.03 2.62
C ALA A 272 5.75 14.45 2.86
N ALA A 273 5.46 15.74 3.01
CA ALA A 273 4.12 16.23 3.27
C ALA A 273 3.34 16.59 1.98
N TYR A 274 4.04 17.14 0.98
CA TYR A 274 3.38 17.69 -0.22
C TYR A 274 3.55 16.84 -1.48
N GLY A 275 4.52 15.92 -1.53
CA GLY A 275 4.67 14.98 -2.65
C GLY A 275 3.37 14.22 -2.92
N SER A 276 2.99 14.06 -4.21
CA SER A 276 1.70 13.50 -4.64
C SER A 276 0.49 14.21 -4.03
N ALA A 277 0.56 15.53 -3.87
CA ALA A 277 -0.46 16.35 -3.21
C ALA A 277 -0.85 15.83 -1.81
N GLY A 278 0.07 15.19 -1.09
CA GLY A 278 -0.17 14.58 0.22
C GLY A 278 -1.00 13.28 0.19
N GLU A 279 -1.33 12.74 -0.97
CA GLU A 279 -2.12 11.52 -1.16
C GLU A 279 -1.29 10.24 -1.00
N ARG A 280 -0.42 10.20 0.02
CA ARG A 280 0.40 9.04 0.35
C ARG A 280 0.08 8.53 1.76
N CYS A 281 -0.09 7.22 1.91
CA CYS A 281 -0.27 6.57 3.21
C CYS A 281 0.89 6.81 4.18
N MET A 282 2.08 7.10 3.65
CA MET A 282 3.29 7.38 4.43
C MET A 282 3.67 8.87 4.43
N ALA A 283 2.83 9.77 3.90
CA ALA A 283 3.06 11.21 3.99
C ALA A 283 3.21 11.63 5.46
N ILE A 284 4.14 12.53 5.74
CA ILE A 284 4.25 13.17 7.05
C ILE A 284 3.16 14.22 7.17
N SER A 285 2.21 13.97 8.07
CA SER A 285 1.07 14.87 8.31
C SER A 285 1.34 15.84 9.46
N VAL A 286 2.21 15.47 10.40
CA VAL A 286 2.48 16.23 11.63
C VAL A 286 3.97 16.30 11.88
N ALA A 287 4.50 17.53 11.93
CA ALA A 287 5.84 17.81 12.43
C ALA A 287 5.77 18.18 13.93
N VAL A 288 6.60 17.56 14.74
CA VAL A 288 6.63 17.68 16.20
C VAL A 288 8.00 18.22 16.64
N PRO A 289 8.25 19.52 16.52
CA PRO A 289 9.48 20.13 17.02
C PRO A 289 9.49 20.19 18.55
N VAL A 290 10.62 19.80 19.15
CA VAL A 290 10.86 19.84 20.59
C VAL A 290 11.51 21.16 20.98
N GLY A 291 10.87 21.89 21.87
CA GLY A 291 11.27 23.19 22.37
C GLY A 291 10.87 24.36 21.44
N LYS A 292 10.46 25.46 22.08
CA LYS A 292 9.98 26.67 21.37
C LYS A 292 10.96 27.20 20.31
N PRO A 293 12.31 27.31 20.58
CA PRO A 293 13.24 27.80 19.59
C PRO A 293 13.30 26.94 18.32
N THR A 294 13.25 25.63 18.47
CA THR A 294 13.23 24.67 17.34
C THR A 294 11.96 24.87 16.52
N ALA A 295 10.81 24.99 17.18
CA ALA A 295 9.52 25.18 16.52
C ALA A 295 9.47 26.53 15.76
N ASP A 296 9.86 27.62 16.38
CA ASP A 296 9.85 28.95 15.75
C ASP A 296 10.76 28.98 14.52
N LYS A 297 11.97 28.41 14.60
CA LYS A 297 12.90 28.35 13.50
C LYS A 297 12.39 27.45 12.37
N LEU A 298 11.82 26.30 12.70
CA LEU A 298 11.26 25.40 11.70
C LEU A 298 10.12 26.06 10.91
N VAL A 299 9.18 26.73 11.59
CA VAL A 299 8.07 27.45 10.93
C VAL A 299 8.60 28.57 10.03
N GLU A 300 9.61 29.36 10.50
CA GLU A 300 10.26 30.39 9.70
C GLU A 300 10.87 29.82 8.41
N MET A 301 11.48 28.63 8.48
CA MET A 301 12.14 27.98 7.33
C MET A 301 11.14 27.31 6.38
N LEU A 302 10.06 26.73 6.91
CA LEU A 302 9.05 26.01 6.10
C LEU A 302 8.18 26.98 5.31
N LYS A 303 7.78 28.12 5.91
CA LYS A 303 6.86 29.06 5.26
C LYS A 303 7.26 29.41 3.81
N PRO A 304 8.46 29.97 3.54
CA PRO A 304 8.86 30.32 2.18
C PRO A 304 9.00 29.09 1.26
N ARG A 305 9.36 27.93 1.77
CA ARG A 305 9.46 26.69 0.97
C ARG A 305 8.08 26.18 0.53
N VAL A 306 7.08 26.26 1.40
CA VAL A 306 5.68 25.88 1.06
C VAL A 306 5.08 26.88 0.07
N GLU A 307 5.32 28.17 0.26
CA GLU A 307 4.88 29.21 -0.68
C GLU A 307 5.52 29.09 -2.07
N ALA A 308 6.74 28.55 -2.13
CA ALA A 308 7.51 28.38 -3.37
C ALA A 308 7.27 27.04 -4.10
N LEU A 309 6.39 26.17 -3.58
CA LEU A 309 6.08 24.88 -4.22
C LEU A 309 5.64 25.08 -5.68
N LYS A 310 6.30 24.38 -6.58
CA LYS A 310 5.95 24.39 -8.00
C LYS A 310 4.79 23.43 -8.26
N ILE A 311 3.60 24.00 -8.37
CA ILE A 311 2.37 23.24 -8.60
C ILE A 311 2.02 23.32 -10.08
N GLY A 312 1.84 22.15 -10.73
CA GLY A 312 1.55 22.10 -12.16
C GLY A 312 0.72 20.88 -12.55
N HIS A 313 0.44 20.77 -13.83
CA HIS A 313 -0.24 19.59 -14.36
C HIS A 313 0.68 18.36 -14.32
N SER A 314 0.10 17.18 -14.32
CA SER A 314 0.82 15.91 -14.07
C SER A 314 1.99 15.63 -15.04
N MET A 315 1.94 16.17 -16.25
CA MET A 315 3.01 16.05 -17.26
C MET A 315 3.92 17.29 -17.35
N ASP A 316 3.81 18.23 -16.43
CA ASP A 316 4.77 19.32 -16.29
C ASP A 316 6.02 18.80 -15.56
N MET A 317 7.13 18.72 -16.30
CA MET A 317 8.39 18.17 -15.78
C MET A 317 9.07 19.06 -14.73
N GLU A 318 8.65 20.32 -14.60
CA GLU A 318 9.16 21.26 -13.59
C GLU A 318 8.28 21.28 -12.33
N ALA A 319 7.11 20.65 -12.37
CA ALA A 319 6.21 20.60 -11.22
C ALA A 319 6.70 19.62 -10.16
N GLU A 320 6.58 20.05 -8.89
CA GLU A 320 6.89 19.26 -7.69
C GLU A 320 5.62 18.60 -7.13
N MET A 321 4.46 19.21 -7.39
CA MET A 321 3.17 18.73 -6.92
C MET A 321 2.10 18.89 -8.01
N GLY A 322 1.31 17.85 -8.23
CA GLY A 322 0.15 17.84 -9.13
C GLY A 322 -1.16 18.17 -8.42
N PRO A 323 -2.31 18.04 -9.15
CA PRO A 323 -3.65 18.15 -8.56
C PRO A 323 -4.00 16.96 -7.67
N LEU A 324 -5.07 17.10 -6.88
CA LEU A 324 -5.74 16.02 -6.16
C LEU A 324 -6.54 15.13 -7.15
N VAL A 325 -6.79 13.89 -6.77
CA VAL A 325 -7.36 12.87 -7.68
C VAL A 325 -8.80 13.18 -8.17
N THR A 326 -9.64 13.83 -7.37
CA THR A 326 -11.03 14.13 -7.73
C THR A 326 -11.52 15.47 -7.14
N ALA A 327 -12.57 16.05 -7.74
CA ALA A 327 -13.23 17.24 -7.22
C ALA A 327 -13.79 17.03 -5.80
N ASP A 328 -14.38 15.86 -5.52
CA ASP A 328 -14.92 15.52 -4.19
C ASP A 328 -13.81 15.47 -3.14
N HIS A 329 -12.64 14.92 -3.53
CA HIS A 329 -11.51 14.85 -2.62
C HIS A 329 -10.91 16.25 -2.38
N LEU A 330 -10.82 17.10 -3.40
CA LEU A 330 -10.45 18.51 -3.26
C LEU A 330 -11.38 19.24 -2.30
N ALA A 331 -12.71 19.07 -2.46
CA ALA A 331 -13.69 19.66 -1.56
C ALA A 331 -13.54 19.16 -0.11
N LYS A 332 -13.30 17.86 0.08
CA LYS A 332 -13.03 17.26 1.39
C LYS A 332 -11.80 17.90 2.05
N VAL A 333 -10.68 18.00 1.33
CA VAL A 333 -9.44 18.58 1.85
C VAL A 333 -9.64 20.04 2.22
N ARG A 334 -10.28 20.86 1.34
CA ARG A 334 -10.64 22.26 1.65
C ARG A 334 -11.44 22.36 2.94
N GLY A 335 -12.43 21.47 3.15
CA GLY A 335 -13.23 21.44 4.38
C GLY A 335 -12.38 21.17 5.64
N TYR A 336 -11.31 20.38 5.55
CA TYR A 336 -10.37 20.20 6.67
C TYR A 336 -9.50 21.43 6.94
N LEU A 337 -9.15 22.20 5.90
CA LEU A 337 -8.42 23.46 6.09
C LEU A 337 -9.30 24.50 6.81
N ASP A 338 -10.58 24.59 6.43
CA ASP A 338 -11.57 25.44 7.12
C ASP A 338 -11.75 25.00 8.58
N LEU A 339 -11.84 23.68 8.81
CA LEU A 339 -11.99 23.11 10.15
C LEU A 339 -10.77 23.39 11.03
N ALA A 340 -9.54 23.33 10.48
CA ALA A 340 -8.33 23.61 11.23
C ALA A 340 -8.34 25.03 11.86
N GLU A 341 -8.74 26.03 11.08
CA GLU A 341 -8.88 27.41 11.59
C GLU A 341 -10.01 27.54 12.61
N GLN A 342 -11.16 26.89 12.35
CA GLN A 342 -12.30 26.89 13.30
C GLN A 342 -11.92 26.25 14.65
N GLU A 343 -11.06 25.24 14.65
CA GLU A 343 -10.54 24.58 15.85
C GLU A 343 -9.41 25.36 16.54
N GLY A 344 -8.93 26.45 15.93
CA GLY A 344 -7.95 27.36 16.49
C GLY A 344 -6.51 27.11 16.07
N ALA A 345 -6.26 26.31 15.04
CA ALA A 345 -4.94 26.22 14.42
C ALA A 345 -4.62 27.51 13.65
N THR A 346 -3.35 27.85 13.57
CA THR A 346 -2.88 29.08 12.90
C THR A 346 -2.45 28.74 11.47
N ALA A 347 -3.15 29.26 10.46
CA ALA A 347 -2.72 29.14 9.07
C ALA A 347 -1.46 30.01 8.84
N VAL A 348 -0.30 29.37 8.70
CA VAL A 348 0.97 30.01 8.35
C VAL A 348 1.07 30.20 6.84
N VAL A 349 0.64 29.20 6.08
CA VAL A 349 0.45 29.22 4.63
C VAL A 349 -0.93 28.61 4.33
N ASP A 350 -1.71 29.31 3.52
CA ASP A 350 -3.06 28.89 3.14
C ASP A 350 -3.12 28.53 1.65
N GLY A 351 -3.17 27.25 1.37
CA GLY A 351 -3.24 26.72 0.01
C GLY A 351 -4.59 26.87 -0.69
N ARG A 352 -5.66 27.26 0.03
CA ARG A 352 -7.01 27.46 -0.55
C ARG A 352 -7.05 28.59 -1.59
N ASN A 353 -6.14 29.55 -1.48
CA ASN A 353 -6.05 30.71 -2.38
C ASN A 353 -5.24 30.43 -3.66
N PHE A 354 -4.72 29.22 -3.82
CA PHE A 354 -3.98 28.86 -5.02
C PHE A 354 -4.91 28.71 -6.22
N GLU A 355 -4.50 29.30 -7.34
CA GLU A 355 -5.18 29.17 -8.64
C GLU A 355 -4.14 28.81 -9.71
N TYR A 356 -4.38 27.69 -10.42
CA TYR A 356 -3.56 27.33 -11.56
C TYR A 356 -4.10 27.98 -12.84
N LYS A 357 -3.28 28.85 -13.48
CA LYS A 357 -3.75 29.74 -14.56
C LYS A 357 -3.25 29.34 -15.96
N MET A 358 -2.69 28.13 -16.12
CA MET A 358 -2.27 27.64 -17.43
C MET A 358 -3.51 27.32 -18.29
N GLN A 359 -3.52 27.83 -19.53
CA GLN A 359 -4.64 27.63 -20.46
C GLN A 359 -4.90 26.13 -20.69
N GLY A 360 -6.16 25.73 -20.50
CA GLY A 360 -6.63 24.35 -20.64
C GLY A 360 -6.51 23.49 -19.37
N PHE A 361 -5.97 24.04 -18.29
CA PHE A 361 -5.80 23.35 -17.01
C PHE A 361 -6.48 24.05 -15.82
N GLU A 362 -7.20 25.13 -16.06
CA GLU A 362 -7.79 26.00 -15.03
C GLU A 362 -8.86 25.27 -14.18
N ASN A 363 -9.49 24.24 -14.75
CA ASN A 363 -10.54 23.45 -14.10
C ASN A 363 -10.00 22.22 -13.37
N GLY A 364 -8.68 22.01 -13.37
CA GLY A 364 -8.05 20.91 -12.65
C GLY A 364 -8.24 21.00 -11.14
N TYR A 365 -8.05 19.90 -10.44
CA TYR A 365 -8.31 19.78 -9.00
C TYR A 365 -7.13 20.26 -8.15
N TYR A 366 -6.60 21.45 -8.45
CA TYR A 366 -5.42 22.00 -7.80
C TYR A 366 -5.73 22.60 -6.43
N LEU A 367 -4.76 22.41 -5.52
CA LEU A 367 -4.77 23.02 -4.20
C LEU A 367 -3.31 23.38 -3.85
N GLY A 368 -3.09 24.54 -3.26
CA GLY A 368 -1.77 24.94 -2.74
C GLY A 368 -1.37 24.14 -1.52
N GLY A 369 -0.07 24.11 -1.22
CA GLY A 369 0.43 23.58 0.04
C GLY A 369 -0.09 24.43 1.22
N SER A 370 -0.57 23.77 2.28
CA SER A 370 -1.00 24.45 3.50
C SER A 370 -0.10 24.07 4.68
N LEU A 371 0.23 25.05 5.51
CA LEU A 371 1.01 24.88 6.74
C LEU A 371 0.22 25.47 7.92
N PHE A 372 -0.13 24.62 8.88
CA PHE A 372 -0.82 25.02 10.10
C PHE A 372 0.09 24.88 11.32
N ASP A 373 0.12 25.90 12.16
CA ASP A 373 0.84 25.90 13.43
C ASP A 373 -0.16 25.86 14.60
N ASN A 374 0.34 25.60 15.81
CA ASN A 374 -0.45 25.53 17.05
C ASN A 374 -1.55 24.46 17.01
N VAL A 375 -1.33 23.37 16.27
CA VAL A 375 -2.25 22.22 16.25
C VAL A 375 -2.18 21.50 17.60
N LYS A 376 -3.36 21.02 18.07
CA LYS A 376 -3.48 20.34 19.35
C LYS A 376 -4.11 18.96 19.22
N PRO A 377 -3.84 18.04 20.20
CA PRO A 377 -4.31 16.65 20.11
C PRO A 377 -5.84 16.48 20.09
N GLU A 378 -6.60 17.42 20.63
CA GLU A 378 -8.07 17.39 20.64
C GLU A 378 -8.72 17.76 19.32
N MET A 379 -8.00 18.42 18.39
CA MET A 379 -8.52 18.87 17.10
C MET A 379 -8.85 17.67 16.20
N ARG A 380 -9.97 17.74 15.49
CA ARG A 380 -10.35 16.71 14.52
C ARG A 380 -9.39 16.64 13.34
N THR A 381 -8.86 17.78 12.92
CA THR A 381 -7.85 17.87 11.86
C THR A 381 -6.55 17.15 12.21
N TYR A 382 -6.24 16.99 13.51
CA TYR A 382 -5.15 16.15 13.98
C TYR A 382 -5.55 14.67 14.06
N LYS A 383 -6.72 14.38 14.60
CA LYS A 383 -7.19 13.00 14.82
C LYS A 383 -7.48 12.27 13.51
N GLU A 384 -8.06 12.96 12.53
CA GLU A 384 -8.52 12.38 11.28
C GLU A 384 -7.47 12.50 10.16
N GLU A 385 -7.45 11.55 9.26
CA GLU A 385 -6.59 11.56 8.08
C GLU A 385 -7.13 12.53 7.02
N ILE A 386 -6.39 13.59 6.71
CA ILE A 386 -6.78 14.60 5.70
C ILE A 386 -6.55 14.05 4.29
N PHE A 387 -5.39 13.47 4.04
CA PHE A 387 -4.95 12.90 2.76
C PHE A 387 -4.87 13.96 1.66
N GLY A 388 -4.23 15.09 1.97
CA GLY A 388 -4.07 16.26 1.11
C GLY A 388 -2.79 17.04 1.43
N PRO A 389 -2.44 18.09 0.65
CA PRO A 389 -1.18 18.82 0.77
C PRO A 389 -1.15 19.75 1.99
N THR A 390 -1.15 19.15 3.17
CA THR A 390 -1.28 19.85 4.45
C THR A 390 -0.31 19.30 5.47
N LEU A 391 0.55 20.17 6.01
CA LEU A 391 1.45 19.90 7.13
C LEU A 391 0.98 20.64 8.38
N GLN A 392 0.93 19.93 9.49
CA GLN A 392 0.55 20.44 10.81
C GLN A 392 1.77 20.49 11.71
N ILE A 393 1.99 21.61 12.40
CA ILE A 393 3.02 21.76 13.43
C ILE A 393 2.37 21.60 14.81
N MET A 394 2.84 20.61 15.54
CA MET A 394 2.46 20.37 16.94
C MET A 394 3.65 20.63 17.83
N ARG A 395 3.63 21.75 18.54
CA ARG A 395 4.71 22.22 19.40
C ARG A 395 4.73 21.42 20.69
N THR A 396 5.90 20.96 21.14
CA THR A 396 6.13 20.23 22.38
C THR A 396 7.30 20.82 23.15
N GLU A 397 7.31 20.66 24.47
CA GLU A 397 8.35 21.19 25.34
C GLU A 397 9.46 20.17 25.64
N SER A 398 9.17 18.87 25.51
CA SER A 398 10.10 17.80 25.87
C SER A 398 10.07 16.64 24.89
N PHE A 399 11.14 15.83 24.90
CA PHE A 399 11.20 14.56 24.18
C PHE A 399 10.10 13.62 24.61
N ASP A 400 9.79 13.52 25.92
CA ASP A 400 8.77 12.63 26.44
C ASP A 400 7.38 12.96 25.92
N GLU A 401 7.03 14.23 25.88
CA GLU A 401 5.77 14.69 25.29
C GLU A 401 5.72 14.36 23.79
N ALA A 402 6.76 14.70 23.05
CA ALA A 402 6.84 14.47 21.61
C ALA A 402 6.77 12.98 21.25
N ALA A 403 7.53 12.13 21.93
CA ALA A 403 7.59 10.69 21.68
C ALA A 403 6.27 9.96 22.03
N ASN A 404 5.48 10.53 22.95
CA ASN A 404 4.19 9.95 23.31
C ASN A 404 3.09 10.19 22.27
N LEU A 405 3.12 11.28 21.51
CA LEU A 405 2.07 11.66 20.57
C LEU A 405 1.76 10.55 19.55
N PRO A 406 2.72 9.99 18.78
CA PRO A 406 2.42 8.92 17.85
C PRO A 406 1.98 7.62 18.53
N SER A 407 2.40 7.38 19.77
CA SER A 407 2.01 6.18 20.54
C SER A 407 0.56 6.21 20.99
N ILE A 408 0.06 7.36 21.44
CA ILE A 408 -1.34 7.52 21.88
C ILE A 408 -2.33 7.76 20.74
N HIS A 409 -1.85 8.12 19.57
CA HIS A 409 -2.71 8.29 18.38
C HIS A 409 -3.34 6.96 18.00
N GLU A 410 -4.57 6.99 17.46
CA GLU A 410 -5.26 5.77 17.03
C GLU A 410 -4.58 5.07 15.85
N TYR A 411 -3.83 5.80 15.02
CA TYR A 411 -3.03 5.25 13.93
C TYR A 411 -1.60 4.96 14.36
N GLY A 412 -0.99 3.95 13.72
CA GLY A 412 0.38 3.55 13.98
C GLY A 412 1.07 3.01 12.72
N ASN A 413 0.93 3.72 11.58
CA ASN A 413 1.52 3.29 10.32
C ASN A 413 3.03 3.59 10.28
N GLY A 414 3.40 4.87 10.30
CA GLY A 414 4.79 5.31 10.23
C GLY A 414 5.06 6.51 11.14
N THR A 415 6.34 6.67 11.49
CA THR A 415 6.86 7.84 12.20
C THR A 415 8.32 8.02 11.89
N SER A 416 8.87 9.21 12.14
CA SER A 416 10.30 9.45 12.03
C SER A 416 10.81 10.33 13.16
N ILE A 417 12.12 10.26 13.42
CA ILE A 417 12.83 11.17 14.33
C ILE A 417 14.05 11.75 13.62
N TYR A 418 14.27 13.03 13.77
CA TYR A 418 15.47 13.75 13.33
C TYR A 418 16.27 14.22 14.52
N THR A 419 17.48 13.70 14.67
CA THR A 419 18.42 13.99 15.76
C THR A 419 19.83 13.57 15.35
N ARG A 420 20.86 14.20 15.96
CA ARG A 420 22.25 13.76 15.87
C ARG A 420 22.69 12.90 17.05
N ASP A 421 21.81 12.75 18.06
CA ASP A 421 22.07 11.93 19.22
C ASP A 421 21.56 10.51 19.02
N GLY A 422 22.49 9.54 19.02
CA GLY A 422 22.17 8.13 18.85
C GLY A 422 21.39 7.52 20.02
N ASP A 423 21.54 8.01 21.22
CA ASP A 423 20.82 7.51 22.41
C ASP A 423 19.34 7.92 22.34
N THR A 424 19.07 9.18 22.07
CA THR A 424 17.72 9.71 21.83
C THR A 424 17.02 8.97 20.69
N ALA A 425 17.72 8.74 19.57
CA ALA A 425 17.15 7.99 18.45
C ALA A 425 16.79 6.55 18.83
N ARG A 426 17.66 5.87 19.56
CA ARG A 426 17.43 4.48 20.03
C ARG A 426 16.30 4.40 21.05
N GLU A 427 16.23 5.35 21.98
CA GLU A 427 15.15 5.44 22.95
C GLU A 427 13.80 5.62 22.26
N TYR A 428 13.73 6.52 21.26
CA TYR A 428 12.51 6.72 20.47
C TYR A 428 12.06 5.45 19.78
N VAL A 429 12.96 4.75 19.06
CA VAL A 429 12.65 3.51 18.34
C VAL A 429 12.11 2.42 19.28
N ASN A 430 12.68 2.31 20.49
CA ASN A 430 12.25 1.30 21.45
C ASN A 430 10.90 1.63 22.10
N ARG A 431 10.55 2.90 22.20
CA ARG A 431 9.40 3.38 22.96
C ARG A 431 8.16 3.57 22.11
N VAL A 432 8.29 3.98 20.85
CA VAL A 432 7.15 4.38 20.03
C VAL A 432 6.33 3.17 19.58
N GLU A 433 5.00 3.25 19.72
CA GLU A 433 4.05 2.22 19.32
C GLU A 433 3.53 2.43 17.88
N VAL A 434 4.43 2.27 16.91
CA VAL A 434 4.18 2.46 15.47
C VAL A 434 4.91 1.37 14.69
N GLY A 435 4.32 0.93 13.59
CA GLY A 435 4.83 -0.22 12.82
C GLY A 435 6.12 0.03 12.04
N MET A 436 6.35 1.27 11.58
CA MET A 436 7.54 1.64 10.78
C MET A 436 8.17 2.92 11.34
N VAL A 437 9.46 2.88 11.63
CA VAL A 437 10.18 4.01 12.25
C VAL A 437 11.38 4.40 11.42
N GLY A 438 11.50 5.68 11.08
CA GLY A 438 12.65 6.28 10.41
C GLY A 438 13.55 7.02 11.39
N VAL A 439 14.85 6.86 11.28
CA VAL A 439 15.84 7.68 11.97
C VAL A 439 16.58 8.50 10.91
N ASN A 440 16.36 9.81 10.90
CA ASN A 440 16.84 10.74 9.86
C ASN A 440 16.40 10.36 8.44
N VAL A 441 15.25 9.67 8.33
CA VAL A 441 14.59 9.29 7.09
C VAL A 441 13.12 9.68 7.22
N PRO A 442 12.58 10.54 6.35
CA PRO A 442 11.25 11.12 6.54
C PRO A 442 10.13 10.10 6.32
N ILE A 443 10.26 9.25 5.31
CA ILE A 443 9.26 8.26 4.92
C ILE A 443 9.91 6.87 5.00
N PRO A 444 9.76 6.14 6.14
CA PRO A 444 10.44 4.87 6.36
C PRO A 444 9.78 3.68 5.64
N VAL A 445 9.46 3.83 4.35
CA VAL A 445 8.92 2.72 3.54
C VAL A 445 10.01 1.68 3.36
N PRO A 446 9.83 0.44 3.85
CA PRO A 446 10.84 -0.59 3.75
C PRO A 446 11.07 -1.03 2.31
N LEU A 447 12.26 -1.56 2.05
CA LEU A 447 12.52 -2.32 0.82
C LEU A 447 11.76 -3.65 0.83
N ALA A 448 11.55 -4.22 -0.35
CA ALA A 448 10.67 -5.37 -0.58
C ALA A 448 10.97 -6.63 0.28
N PHE A 449 12.17 -6.77 0.82
CA PHE A 449 12.58 -7.88 1.67
C PHE A 449 12.40 -7.62 3.18
N HIS A 450 11.97 -6.41 3.57
CA HIS A 450 11.51 -6.07 4.91
C HIS A 450 9.99 -5.86 4.93
N THR A 451 9.39 -6.02 6.11
CA THR A 451 7.95 -5.94 6.30
C THR A 451 7.43 -4.52 6.18
N PHE A 452 6.43 -4.31 5.33
CA PHE A 452 5.58 -3.13 5.33
C PHE A 452 4.32 -3.45 6.15
N GLY A 453 4.14 -2.77 7.27
CA GLY A 453 2.97 -2.99 8.12
C GLY A 453 2.75 -1.85 9.08
N GLY A 454 1.50 -1.72 9.49
CA GLY A 454 1.08 -0.76 10.52
C GLY A 454 0.66 -1.46 11.80
N TRP A 455 0.54 -0.68 12.86
CA TRP A 455 -0.04 -1.08 14.13
C TRP A 455 -1.38 -0.35 14.35
N LYS A 456 -2.10 -0.74 15.35
CA LYS A 456 -3.38 -0.12 15.76
C LYS A 456 -4.39 -0.07 14.59
N ASN A 457 -5.10 1.06 14.41
CA ASN A 457 -6.09 1.21 13.34
C ASN A 457 -5.50 1.42 11.93
N SER A 458 -4.15 1.43 11.81
CA SER A 458 -3.49 1.46 10.50
C SER A 458 -3.39 0.08 9.86
N ALA A 459 -3.59 -1.02 10.60
CA ALA A 459 -3.58 -2.36 10.03
C ALA A 459 -4.49 -3.31 10.83
N PHE A 460 -5.30 -4.07 10.12
CA PHE A 460 -6.15 -5.14 10.65
C PHE A 460 -5.66 -6.48 10.10
N GLY A 461 -5.49 -7.45 10.99
CA GLY A 461 -4.82 -8.73 10.70
C GLY A 461 -3.40 -8.74 11.25
N ASP A 462 -2.86 -9.96 11.41
CA ASP A 462 -1.62 -10.20 12.15
C ASP A 462 -0.38 -10.32 11.25
N ILE A 463 -0.58 -10.56 9.95
CA ILE A 463 0.49 -10.76 8.98
C ILE A 463 0.52 -9.57 8.02
N ASN A 464 1.67 -8.92 7.92
CA ASN A 464 1.89 -7.73 7.11
C ASN A 464 2.24 -8.05 5.65
N GLN A 465 2.46 -7.00 4.86
CA GLN A 465 2.91 -7.06 3.46
C GLN A 465 4.44 -7.20 3.39
N HIS A 466 4.96 -7.61 2.25
CA HIS A 466 6.37 -7.71 1.90
C HIS A 466 7.16 -8.78 2.67
N GLY A 467 8.38 -9.00 2.21
CA GLY A 467 9.35 -9.90 2.85
C GLY A 467 8.78 -11.30 3.10
N MET A 468 9.27 -11.92 4.14
CA MET A 468 8.79 -13.24 4.56
C MET A 468 7.35 -13.22 5.11
N GLU A 469 6.87 -12.08 5.60
CA GLU A 469 5.47 -11.94 6.03
C GLU A 469 4.51 -12.10 4.86
N GLY A 470 4.80 -11.51 3.70
CA GLY A 470 4.04 -11.74 2.49
C GLY A 470 4.03 -13.22 2.06
N VAL A 471 5.17 -13.90 2.14
CA VAL A 471 5.25 -15.35 1.85
C VAL A 471 4.41 -16.16 2.85
N ARG A 472 4.47 -15.81 4.13
CA ARG A 472 3.65 -16.46 5.19
C ARG A 472 2.17 -16.21 4.97
N PHE A 473 1.79 -14.98 4.60
CA PHE A 473 0.40 -14.62 4.34
C PHE A 473 -0.21 -15.46 3.21
N TYR A 474 0.53 -15.68 2.12
CA TYR A 474 0.05 -16.39 0.94
C TYR A 474 0.33 -17.90 0.94
N THR A 475 0.85 -18.46 2.03
CA THR A 475 1.12 -19.90 2.16
C THR A 475 0.58 -20.48 3.46
N LYS A 476 0.37 -21.79 3.44
CA LYS A 476 0.12 -22.62 4.65
C LYS A 476 1.20 -23.68 4.77
N THR A 477 1.59 -23.97 6.00
CA THR A 477 2.61 -24.98 6.30
C THR A 477 1.95 -26.36 6.43
N LYS A 478 2.54 -27.36 5.76
CA LYS A 478 2.23 -28.77 5.95
C LYS A 478 3.43 -29.42 6.63
N THR A 479 3.24 -30.06 7.78
CA THR A 479 4.25 -30.83 8.47
C THR A 479 4.07 -32.30 8.13
N VAL A 480 5.18 -32.98 7.83
CA VAL A 480 5.22 -34.42 7.51
C VAL A 480 6.13 -35.10 8.52
N THR A 481 5.63 -36.15 9.13
CA THR A 481 6.40 -37.06 9.98
C THR A 481 6.59 -38.36 9.22
N SER A 482 7.81 -38.79 9.02
CA SER A 482 8.16 -39.96 8.24
C SER A 482 8.92 -40.96 9.11
N ARG A 483 8.49 -42.22 9.08
CA ARG A 483 9.25 -43.33 9.62
C ARG A 483 9.79 -44.17 8.47
N TRP A 484 11.08 -44.39 8.44
CA TRP A 484 11.70 -45.23 7.42
C TRP A 484 11.79 -46.68 7.92
N PRO A 485 11.29 -47.69 7.17
CA PRO A 485 11.38 -49.10 7.55
C PRO A 485 12.83 -49.52 7.67
N THR A 486 13.23 -50.07 8.82
CA THR A 486 14.57 -50.59 9.08
C THR A 486 14.58 -52.14 9.09
N GLY A 487 13.81 -52.76 8.23
CA GLY A 487 13.54 -54.18 8.19
C GLY A 487 12.14 -54.54 8.63
N ILE A 488 11.78 -55.80 8.64
CA ILE A 488 10.45 -56.28 9.04
C ILE A 488 10.35 -56.18 10.57
N ARG A 489 9.67 -55.13 11.06
CA ARG A 489 9.23 -55.09 12.46
C ARG A 489 7.82 -55.73 12.54
N SER A 490 7.70 -56.76 13.35
CA SER A 490 6.41 -57.39 13.65
C SER A 490 5.81 -56.78 14.89
N GLY A 491 4.59 -56.25 14.78
CA GLY A 491 3.79 -55.77 15.91
C GLY A 491 3.14 -54.40 15.66
N ALA A 492 1.98 -54.17 16.24
CA ALA A 492 1.30 -52.89 16.22
C ALA A 492 1.89 -51.96 17.30
N GLU A 493 2.22 -50.73 16.93
CA GLU A 493 2.62 -49.70 17.89
C GLU A 493 1.40 -48.90 18.31
N PHE A 494 1.02 -48.96 19.58
CA PHE A 494 -0.13 -48.23 20.14
C PHE A 494 0.28 -46.97 20.91
N VAL A 495 1.57 -46.62 20.90
CA VAL A 495 2.10 -45.44 21.60
C VAL A 495 2.56 -44.40 20.61
N ILE A 496 2.15 -43.14 20.83
CA ILE A 496 2.63 -42.01 20.07
C ILE A 496 4.13 -41.84 20.30
N PRO A 497 4.98 -41.76 19.26
CA PRO A 497 6.41 -41.54 19.43
C PRO A 497 6.70 -40.30 20.23
N THR A 498 7.53 -40.44 21.27
CA THR A 498 8.01 -39.35 22.13
C THR A 498 9.53 -39.32 22.19
N LEU A 499 10.13 -38.31 22.82
CA LEU A 499 11.58 -38.23 23.00
C LEU A 499 12.18 -39.43 23.79
N ASN A 500 11.34 -40.15 24.55
CA ASN A 500 11.76 -41.27 25.40
C ASN A 500 11.27 -42.63 24.90
N SER A 501 10.69 -42.72 23.71
CA SER A 501 10.17 -43.99 23.13
C SER A 501 10.97 -44.44 21.90
#